data_d5c29f1a7e868e983617488b9c50a886
#
_entry.id   d5c29f1a7e868e983617488b9c50a886
#
_cell.length_a   1.000
_cell.length_b   1.000
_cell.length_c   1.000
_cell.angle_alpha   90.00
_cell.angle_beta   90.00
_cell.angle_gamma   90.00
#
_symmetry.space_group_name_H-M   'P 1'
#
loop_
_entity.id
_entity.type
_entity.pdbx_description
1 polymer ?
#
loop_
_entity_poly.entity_id
_entity_poly.type
_entity_poly.pdbx_seq_one_letter_code
_entity_poly.pdbx_strand_id
1 'polypeptide(L)'
;MDITGNKATAYGFIAAAETAGLKLLLGSYPITPATDVLHELSKHKSLGVVPVQCEDEIAGCASAVGASYAGALAVTSTSGPGICLKSEAMNLAVIMELPLVVLDVQRGGPATGLPTKSEQTDLLQVLFGRNGESPMPVLAATSPTDCFDAAYEASKMALEHMTPVVLLTDAFIANGSAAW
;
A
#
# COMPACT_ATOMS: atom_id res chain seq x y z
N MET A 1 -8.91 19.40 12.58
CA MET A 1 -9.79 18.47 11.82
C MET A 1 -9.41 17.06 12.24
N ASP A 2 -10.37 16.12 12.35
CA ASP A 2 -10.00 14.74 12.63
C ASP A 2 -9.78 13.99 11.32
N ILE A 3 -8.75 13.12 11.30
CA ILE A 3 -8.41 12.30 10.14
C ILE A 3 -8.25 10.84 10.57
N THR A 4 -8.71 9.90 9.72
CA THR A 4 -8.43 8.47 9.90
C THR A 4 -7.10 8.10 9.26
N GLY A 5 -6.45 7.02 9.74
CA GLY A 5 -5.18 6.57 9.17
C GLY A 5 -5.28 6.22 7.68
N ASN A 6 -6.33 5.54 7.25
CA ASN A 6 -6.56 5.26 5.82
C ASN A 6 -6.64 6.53 4.96
N LYS A 7 -7.30 7.57 5.48
CA LYS A 7 -7.40 8.85 4.79
C LYS A 7 -6.07 9.59 4.76
N ALA A 8 -5.33 9.60 5.88
CA ALA A 8 -3.99 10.18 5.96
C ALA A 8 -3.03 9.47 4.99
N THR A 9 -3.07 8.13 4.92
CA THR A 9 -2.30 7.33 3.96
C THR A 9 -2.60 7.75 2.52
N ALA A 10 -3.87 7.88 2.16
CA ALA A 10 -4.27 8.31 0.82
C ALA A 10 -3.70 9.70 0.47
N TYR A 11 -3.74 10.63 1.41
CA TYR A 11 -3.19 11.98 1.22
C TYR A 11 -1.66 11.98 1.12
N GLY A 12 -0.97 11.12 1.89
CA GLY A 12 0.48 10.94 1.78
C GLY A 12 0.90 10.47 0.39
N PHE A 13 0.19 9.52 -0.19
CA PHE A 13 0.43 9.07 -1.57
C PHE A 13 0.18 10.17 -2.60
N ILE A 14 -0.90 10.95 -2.46
CA ILE A 14 -1.17 12.08 -3.35
C ILE A 14 -0.04 13.11 -3.26
N ALA A 15 0.37 13.49 -2.04
CA ALA A 15 1.44 14.45 -1.82
C ALA A 15 2.77 13.99 -2.43
N ALA A 16 3.11 12.71 -2.31
CA ALA A 16 4.31 12.13 -2.91
C ALA A 16 4.26 12.19 -4.44
N ALA A 17 3.12 11.81 -5.04
CA ALA A 17 2.93 11.88 -6.49
C ALA A 17 3.02 13.31 -7.03
N GLU A 18 2.37 14.27 -6.38
CA GLU A 18 2.44 15.70 -6.72
C GLU A 18 3.87 16.22 -6.62
N THR A 19 4.59 15.88 -5.54
CA THR A 19 5.99 16.30 -5.35
C THR A 19 6.90 15.73 -6.44
N ALA A 20 6.68 14.47 -6.84
CA ALA A 20 7.44 13.81 -7.89
C ALA A 20 7.02 14.22 -9.32
N GLY A 21 5.90 14.92 -9.48
CA GLY A 21 5.35 15.26 -10.80
C GLY A 21 4.82 14.05 -11.57
N LEU A 22 4.38 13.01 -10.86
CA LEU A 22 3.92 11.75 -11.43
C LEU A 22 2.40 11.58 -11.26
N LYS A 23 1.79 10.76 -12.13
CA LYS A 23 0.45 10.24 -11.87
C LYS A 23 0.52 9.19 -10.77
N LEU A 24 -0.48 9.17 -9.89
CA LEU A 24 -0.65 8.15 -8.88
C LEU A 24 -1.61 7.06 -9.39
N LEU A 25 -1.16 5.83 -9.51
CA LEU A 25 -2.05 4.70 -9.78
C LEU A 25 -2.18 3.82 -8.54
N LEU A 26 -3.43 3.56 -8.11
CA LEU A 26 -3.74 2.54 -7.13
C LEU A 26 -4.34 1.33 -7.83
N GLY A 27 -3.61 0.21 -7.86
CA GLY A 27 -4.13 -1.10 -8.27
C GLY A 27 -4.60 -1.89 -7.03
N SER A 28 -5.91 -2.02 -6.84
CA SER A 28 -6.47 -2.61 -5.63
C SER A 28 -7.77 -3.36 -5.89
N TYR A 29 -8.30 -3.97 -4.87
CA TYR A 29 -9.55 -4.73 -4.84
C TYR A 29 -10.23 -4.50 -3.48
N PRO A 30 -11.53 -4.79 -3.32
CA PRO A 30 -12.21 -4.62 -2.03
C PRO A 30 -11.70 -5.60 -0.99
N ILE A 31 -11.09 -5.09 0.08
CA ILE A 31 -10.57 -5.86 1.22
C ILE A 31 -10.60 -5.04 2.52
N THR A 32 -11.31 -5.52 3.53
CA THR A 32 -11.32 -4.89 4.85
C THR A 32 -10.00 -5.13 5.59
N PRO A 33 -9.36 -4.10 6.20
CA PRO A 33 -9.81 -2.70 6.32
C PRO A 33 -9.19 -1.73 5.30
N ALA A 34 -8.53 -2.21 4.23
CA ALA A 34 -7.79 -1.38 3.27
C ALA A 34 -8.68 -0.67 2.21
N THR A 35 -9.94 -1.09 2.05
CA THR A 35 -10.85 -0.57 1.02
C THR A 35 -11.05 0.94 1.11
N ASP A 36 -11.00 1.53 2.30
CA ASP A 36 -11.22 2.97 2.49
C ASP A 36 -10.15 3.83 1.80
N VAL A 37 -8.93 3.32 1.62
CA VAL A 37 -7.89 3.99 0.82
C VAL A 37 -8.32 4.10 -0.64
N LEU A 38 -8.88 3.02 -1.21
CA LEU A 38 -9.42 3.04 -2.58
C LEU A 38 -10.57 4.03 -2.70
N HIS A 39 -11.48 4.04 -1.73
CA HIS A 39 -12.60 4.98 -1.71
C HIS A 39 -12.12 6.44 -1.62
N GLU A 40 -11.14 6.72 -0.76
CA GLU A 40 -10.62 8.09 -0.62
C GLU A 40 -9.90 8.54 -1.89
N LEU A 41 -8.98 7.75 -2.42
CA LEU A 41 -8.25 8.07 -3.65
C LEU A 41 -9.17 8.27 -4.85
N SER A 42 -10.29 7.56 -4.91
CA SER A 42 -11.27 7.70 -5.99
C SER A 42 -11.94 9.09 -6.07
N LYS A 43 -11.87 9.87 -5.00
CA LYS A 43 -12.40 11.24 -4.95
C LYS A 43 -11.44 12.27 -5.57
N HIS A 44 -10.17 11.91 -5.78
CA HIS A 44 -9.09 12.82 -6.13
C HIS A 44 -8.57 12.66 -7.58
N LYS A 45 -9.41 12.22 -8.50
CA LYS A 45 -9.04 12.02 -9.91
C LYS A 45 -8.54 13.29 -10.59
N SER A 46 -9.01 14.47 -10.16
CA SER A 46 -8.53 15.76 -10.67
C SER A 46 -7.07 16.06 -10.32
N LEU A 47 -6.50 15.37 -9.33
CA LEU A 47 -5.08 15.45 -8.93
C LEU A 47 -4.22 14.36 -9.61
N GLY A 48 -4.65 13.81 -10.74
CA GLY A 48 -3.88 12.78 -11.46
C GLY A 48 -3.96 11.38 -10.83
N VAL A 49 -4.90 11.16 -9.91
CA VAL A 49 -5.10 9.84 -9.28
C VAL A 49 -5.90 8.92 -10.21
N VAL A 50 -5.38 7.74 -10.46
CA VAL A 50 -5.99 6.69 -11.29
C VAL A 50 -6.28 5.46 -10.40
N PRO A 51 -7.47 5.38 -9.79
CA PRO A 51 -7.86 4.20 -9.01
C PRO A 51 -8.33 3.10 -9.96
N VAL A 52 -7.75 1.90 -9.83
CA VAL A 52 -8.11 0.70 -10.59
C VAL A 52 -8.59 -0.36 -9.62
N GLN A 53 -9.88 -0.66 -9.67
CA GLN A 53 -10.44 -1.77 -8.90
C GLN A 53 -10.37 -3.03 -9.74
N CYS A 54 -9.67 -4.03 -9.23
CA CYS A 54 -9.47 -5.33 -9.84
C CYS A 54 -10.36 -6.40 -9.18
N GLU A 55 -10.34 -7.60 -9.76
CA GLU A 55 -11.08 -8.76 -9.23
C GLU A 55 -10.50 -9.25 -7.91
N ASP A 56 -9.15 -9.31 -7.82
CA ASP A 56 -8.45 -9.91 -6.70
C ASP A 56 -7.08 -9.28 -6.42
N GLU A 57 -6.37 -9.86 -5.46
CA GLU A 57 -5.04 -9.49 -5.01
C GLU A 57 -4.00 -9.49 -6.12
N ILE A 58 -4.01 -10.53 -6.95
CA ILE A 58 -3.02 -10.75 -8.00
C ILE A 58 -3.20 -9.70 -9.09
N ALA A 59 -4.42 -9.54 -9.58
CA ALA A 59 -4.75 -8.55 -10.60
C ALA A 59 -4.47 -7.12 -10.12
N GLY A 60 -4.80 -6.80 -8.85
CA GLY A 60 -4.52 -5.50 -8.24
C GLY A 60 -3.02 -5.20 -8.20
N CYS A 61 -2.20 -6.15 -7.74
CA CYS A 61 -0.75 -5.98 -7.69
C CYS A 61 -0.13 -5.91 -9.09
N ALA A 62 -0.53 -6.80 -9.99
CA ALA A 62 -0.01 -6.83 -11.36
C ALA A 62 -0.33 -5.54 -12.14
N SER A 63 -1.52 -4.96 -11.94
CA SER A 63 -1.88 -3.66 -12.54
C SER A 63 -0.97 -2.53 -12.03
N ALA A 64 -0.62 -2.53 -10.74
CA ALA A 64 0.30 -1.57 -10.15
C ALA A 64 1.74 -1.76 -10.68
N VAL A 65 2.20 -3.00 -10.83
CA VAL A 65 3.51 -3.29 -11.46
C VAL A 65 3.55 -2.76 -12.89
N GLY A 66 2.51 -3.00 -13.69
CA GLY A 66 2.41 -2.46 -15.05
C GLY A 66 2.39 -0.94 -15.09
N ALA A 67 1.73 -0.29 -14.14
CA ALA A 67 1.70 1.17 -14.04
C ALA A 67 3.06 1.76 -13.64
N SER A 68 3.77 1.10 -12.73
CA SER A 68 5.14 1.48 -12.38
C SER A 68 6.06 1.39 -13.59
N TYR A 69 5.98 0.30 -14.34
CA TYR A 69 6.72 0.13 -15.60
C TYR A 69 6.42 1.24 -16.61
N ALA A 70 5.18 1.74 -16.63
CA ALA A 70 4.77 2.86 -17.48
C ALA A 70 5.12 4.25 -16.91
N GLY A 71 5.82 4.33 -15.77
CA GLY A 71 6.33 5.58 -15.20
C GLY A 71 5.37 6.31 -14.25
N ALA A 72 4.38 5.63 -13.68
CA ALA A 72 3.54 6.19 -12.61
C ALA A 72 4.11 5.88 -11.23
N LEU A 73 3.79 6.70 -10.23
CA LEU A 73 3.87 6.25 -8.83
C LEU A 73 2.78 5.21 -8.62
N ALA A 74 3.19 3.97 -8.45
CA ALA A 74 2.27 2.85 -8.33
C ALA A 74 2.12 2.39 -6.88
N VAL A 75 0.88 2.18 -6.47
CA VAL A 75 0.52 1.69 -5.15
C VAL A 75 -0.43 0.52 -5.30
N THR A 76 -0.29 -0.50 -4.48
CA THR A 76 -1.29 -1.56 -4.29
C THR A 76 -1.65 -1.66 -2.82
N SER A 77 -2.91 -1.85 -2.49
CA SER A 77 -3.35 -2.02 -1.10
C SER A 77 -3.87 -3.42 -0.85
N THR A 78 -3.67 -3.90 0.38
CA THR A 78 -4.12 -5.22 0.82
C THR A 78 -4.26 -5.30 2.33
N SER A 79 -4.49 -6.49 2.83
CA SER A 79 -4.49 -6.88 4.23
C SER A 79 -3.84 -8.26 4.35
N GLY A 80 -3.51 -8.72 5.54
CA GLY A 80 -2.78 -9.95 5.85
C GLY A 80 -2.88 -11.11 4.86
N PRO A 81 -4.06 -11.68 4.60
CA PRO A 81 -4.15 -12.80 3.67
C PRO A 81 -3.75 -12.46 2.24
N GLY A 82 -3.98 -11.21 1.83
CA GLY A 82 -3.69 -10.78 0.47
C GLY A 82 -2.20 -10.53 0.22
N ILE A 83 -1.39 -10.24 1.24
CA ILE A 83 0.05 -10.09 1.06
C ILE A 83 0.71 -11.39 0.58
N CYS A 84 0.18 -12.54 1.02
CA CYS A 84 0.64 -13.84 0.56
C CYS A 84 0.40 -14.05 -0.94
N LEU A 85 -0.76 -13.61 -1.44
CA LEU A 85 -1.15 -13.74 -2.85
C LEU A 85 -0.42 -12.77 -3.77
N LYS A 86 0.12 -11.68 -3.24
CA LYS A 86 0.91 -10.69 -3.99
C LYS A 86 2.40 -11.04 -4.11
N SER A 87 2.88 -12.05 -3.42
CA SER A 87 4.31 -12.36 -3.26
C SER A 87 5.05 -12.47 -4.59
N GLU A 88 4.46 -13.12 -5.61
CA GLU A 88 5.10 -13.27 -6.92
C GLU A 88 5.21 -11.92 -7.66
N ALA A 89 4.12 -11.14 -7.71
CA ALA A 89 4.14 -9.84 -8.36
C ALA A 89 5.08 -8.84 -7.66
N MET A 90 5.22 -8.91 -6.34
CA MET A 90 6.21 -8.14 -5.58
C MET A 90 7.64 -8.55 -5.99
N ASN A 91 7.92 -9.84 -6.13
CA ASN A 91 9.22 -10.33 -6.61
C ASN A 91 9.49 -9.88 -8.06
N LEU A 92 8.48 -9.86 -8.92
CA LEU A 92 8.62 -9.33 -10.27
C LEU A 92 9.03 -7.85 -10.24
N ALA A 93 8.44 -7.05 -9.36
CA ALA A 93 8.82 -5.65 -9.21
C ALA A 93 10.27 -5.49 -8.70
N VAL A 94 10.74 -6.38 -7.81
CA VAL A 94 12.15 -6.40 -7.36
C VAL A 94 13.10 -6.69 -8.52
N ILE A 95 12.87 -7.76 -9.28
CA ILE A 95 13.79 -8.16 -10.36
C ILE A 95 13.80 -7.17 -11.53
N MET A 96 12.70 -6.42 -11.70
CA MET A 96 12.58 -5.38 -12.72
C MET A 96 13.01 -3.98 -12.23
N GLU A 97 13.43 -3.86 -10.98
CA GLU A 97 13.82 -2.58 -10.35
C GLU A 97 12.71 -1.52 -10.46
N LEU A 98 11.48 -1.91 -10.16
CA LEU A 98 10.32 -1.02 -10.27
C LEU A 98 9.93 -0.41 -8.94
N PRO A 99 9.71 0.93 -8.87
CA PRO A 99 9.17 1.57 -7.69
C PRO A 99 7.71 1.17 -7.48
N LEU A 100 7.40 0.54 -6.36
CA LEU A 100 6.06 0.10 -6.01
C LEU A 100 5.84 0.27 -4.51
N VAL A 101 4.74 0.86 -4.08
CA VAL A 101 4.36 0.82 -2.67
C VAL A 101 3.29 -0.23 -2.45
N VAL A 102 3.54 -1.14 -1.52
CA VAL A 102 2.59 -2.16 -1.09
C VAL A 102 2.09 -1.79 0.30
N LEU A 103 0.88 -1.27 0.37
CA LEU A 103 0.21 -0.97 1.63
C LEU A 103 -0.44 -2.23 2.17
N ASP A 104 0.00 -2.70 3.31
CA ASP A 104 -0.61 -3.80 4.05
C ASP A 104 -1.27 -3.29 5.34
N VAL A 105 -2.59 -3.24 5.33
CA VAL A 105 -3.39 -2.89 6.50
C VAL A 105 -3.72 -4.19 7.24
N GLN A 106 -2.87 -4.54 8.19
CA GLN A 106 -2.89 -5.82 8.88
C GLN A 106 -4.21 -6.07 9.63
N ARG A 107 -4.62 -7.32 9.68
CA ARG A 107 -5.80 -7.79 10.41
C ARG A 107 -5.59 -9.17 11.01
N GLY A 108 -6.49 -9.60 11.90
CA GLY A 108 -6.41 -10.92 12.55
C GLY A 108 -6.33 -12.07 11.55
N GLY A 109 -5.36 -12.97 11.77
CA GLY A 109 -5.13 -14.20 11.00
C GLY A 109 -5.53 -15.44 11.78
N PRO A 110 -5.15 -16.68 11.33
CA PRO A 110 -4.59 -17.02 10.02
C PRO A 110 -5.63 -17.16 8.90
N ALA A 111 -5.19 -17.50 7.68
CA ALA A 111 -5.98 -17.62 6.45
C ALA A 111 -6.68 -16.28 6.11
N THR A 112 -7.93 -16.31 5.68
CA THR A 112 -8.71 -15.08 5.45
C THR A 112 -8.95 -14.28 6.73
N GLY A 113 -8.75 -14.90 7.86
CA GLY A 113 -8.71 -14.28 9.17
C GLY A 113 -10.00 -13.62 9.63
N LEU A 114 -9.83 -12.60 10.45
CA LEU A 114 -10.90 -11.84 11.09
C LEU A 114 -10.87 -10.39 10.58
N PRO A 115 -11.65 -10.04 9.55
CA PRO A 115 -11.52 -8.75 8.85
C PRO A 115 -11.63 -7.50 9.72
N THR A 116 -12.34 -7.58 10.85
CA THR A 116 -12.58 -6.45 11.76
C THR A 116 -11.77 -6.52 13.05
N LYS A 117 -10.82 -7.45 13.16
CA LYS A 117 -9.97 -7.60 14.35
C LYS A 117 -8.55 -7.12 14.03
N SER A 118 -8.05 -6.25 14.92
CA SER A 118 -6.68 -5.73 14.82
C SER A 118 -5.67 -6.77 15.25
N GLU A 119 -4.64 -6.96 14.44
CA GLU A 119 -3.49 -7.81 14.74
C GLU A 119 -2.30 -7.31 13.88
N GLN A 120 -1.07 -7.57 14.33
CA GLN A 120 0.15 -7.18 13.65
C GLN A 120 1.05 -8.40 13.50
N THR A 121 0.76 -9.28 12.55
CA THR A 121 1.45 -10.57 12.38
C THR A 121 2.12 -10.74 11.04
N ASP A 122 2.06 -9.73 10.15
CA ASP A 122 2.49 -9.88 8.76
C ASP A 122 3.98 -9.51 8.53
N LEU A 123 4.66 -8.92 9.52
CA LEU A 123 6.05 -8.45 9.39
C LEU A 123 7.01 -9.54 8.89
N LEU A 124 6.98 -10.73 9.47
CA LEU A 124 7.89 -11.80 9.07
C LEU A 124 7.54 -12.36 7.68
N GLN A 125 6.25 -12.40 7.33
CA GLN A 125 5.79 -12.75 5.98
C GLN A 125 6.32 -11.76 4.96
N VAL A 126 6.25 -10.46 5.26
CA VAL A 126 6.74 -9.39 4.39
C VAL A 126 8.26 -9.45 4.24
N LEU A 127 8.99 -9.68 5.31
CA LEU A 127 10.45 -9.73 5.27
C LEU A 127 10.99 -11.00 4.60
N PHE A 128 10.38 -12.17 4.85
CA PHE A 128 10.97 -13.47 4.51
C PHE A 128 10.07 -14.40 3.71
N GLY A 129 8.81 -14.07 3.50
CA GLY A 129 7.78 -14.98 2.93
C GLY A 129 7.77 -15.06 1.39
N ARG A 130 8.89 -14.83 0.70
CA ARG A 130 8.97 -14.87 -0.77
C ARG A 130 10.05 -15.85 -1.23
N ASN A 131 9.94 -16.29 -2.49
CA ASN A 131 10.97 -17.13 -3.09
C ASN A 131 12.16 -16.29 -3.56
N GLY A 132 13.36 -16.85 -3.49
CA GLY A 132 14.60 -16.22 -3.91
C GLY A 132 15.08 -15.11 -2.97
N GLU A 133 16.13 -14.41 -3.37
CA GLU A 133 16.60 -13.22 -2.70
C GLU A 133 15.80 -12.01 -3.16
N SER A 134 14.95 -11.50 -2.28
CA SER A 134 14.03 -10.42 -2.59
C SER A 134 13.93 -9.45 -1.40
N PRO A 135 15.03 -8.75 -1.06
CA PRO A 135 15.00 -7.77 0.01
C PRO A 135 14.16 -6.56 -0.39
N MET A 136 13.33 -6.11 0.52
CA MET A 136 12.52 -4.89 0.36
C MET A 136 12.53 -4.09 1.66
N PRO A 137 12.59 -2.76 1.58
CA PRO A 137 12.35 -1.92 2.75
C PRO A 137 10.93 -2.11 3.29
N VAL A 138 10.80 -2.10 4.60
CA VAL A 138 9.52 -2.19 5.31
C VAL A 138 9.42 -1.03 6.29
N LEU A 139 8.40 -0.21 6.14
CA LEU A 139 8.06 0.86 7.04
C LEU A 139 6.77 0.51 7.79
N ALA A 140 6.59 1.07 8.97
CA ALA A 140 5.36 0.90 9.74
C ALA A 140 4.91 2.25 10.30
N ALA A 141 3.63 2.59 10.11
CA ALA A 141 3.04 3.76 10.72
C ALA A 141 2.74 3.51 12.21
N THR A 142 2.90 4.53 13.03
CA THR A 142 2.76 4.47 14.49
C THR A 142 1.47 5.10 15.02
N SER A 143 0.79 5.90 14.21
CA SER A 143 -0.46 6.58 14.57
C SER A 143 -1.28 6.92 13.32
N PRO A 144 -2.58 7.29 13.46
CA PRO A 144 -3.38 7.71 12.32
C PRO A 144 -2.80 8.92 11.55
N THR A 145 -2.20 9.88 12.24
CA THR A 145 -1.58 11.05 11.58
C THR A 145 -0.25 10.69 10.92
N ASP A 146 0.56 9.84 11.56
CA ASP A 146 1.83 9.35 11.02
C ASP A 146 1.66 8.56 9.72
N CYS A 147 0.47 8.03 9.46
CA CYS A 147 0.16 7.37 8.18
C CYS A 147 0.41 8.26 6.95
N PHE A 148 0.26 9.58 7.08
CA PHE A 148 0.59 10.52 6.00
C PHE A 148 2.08 10.52 5.70
N ASP A 149 2.90 10.75 6.72
CA ASP A 149 4.35 10.81 6.59
C ASP A 149 4.93 9.46 6.15
N ALA A 150 4.45 8.37 6.74
CA ALA A 150 4.87 7.02 6.39
C ALA A 150 4.55 6.67 4.91
N ALA A 151 3.38 7.06 4.40
CA ALA A 151 3.01 6.85 2.99
C ALA A 151 3.86 7.72 2.04
N TYR A 152 4.12 8.96 2.42
CA TYR A 152 5.01 9.85 1.67
C TYR A 152 6.43 9.29 1.61
N GLU A 153 7.01 8.92 2.75
CA GLU A 153 8.38 8.37 2.82
C GLU A 153 8.50 7.01 2.12
N ALA A 154 7.50 6.14 2.22
CA ALA A 154 7.50 4.87 1.48
C ALA A 154 7.52 5.12 -0.04
N SER A 155 6.73 6.08 -0.51
CA SER A 155 6.69 6.46 -1.93
C SER A 155 8.01 7.07 -2.40
N LYS A 156 8.58 7.98 -1.61
CA LYS A 156 9.88 8.60 -1.87
C LYS A 156 10.98 7.55 -1.94
N MET A 157 11.04 6.66 -0.95
CA MET A 157 12.03 5.58 -0.91
C MET A 157 11.90 4.65 -2.12
N ALA A 158 10.68 4.28 -2.51
CA ALA A 158 10.45 3.46 -3.70
C ALA A 158 10.98 4.12 -4.97
N LEU A 159 10.71 5.40 -5.17
CA LEU A 159 11.14 6.17 -6.34
C LEU A 159 12.67 6.42 -6.35
N GLU A 160 13.27 6.77 -5.22
CA GLU A 160 14.70 7.07 -5.13
C GLU A 160 15.57 5.82 -5.31
N HIS A 161 15.09 4.67 -4.86
CA HIS A 161 15.86 3.42 -4.87
C HIS A 161 15.39 2.41 -5.92
N MET A 162 14.37 2.74 -6.71
CA MET A 162 13.83 1.87 -7.77
C MET A 162 13.52 0.45 -7.24
N THR A 163 12.76 0.38 -6.15
CA THR A 163 12.48 -0.88 -5.47
C THR A 163 11.06 -0.87 -4.87
N PRO A 164 10.42 -2.03 -4.74
CA PRO A 164 9.20 -2.11 -3.94
C PRO A 164 9.48 -1.77 -2.47
N VAL A 165 8.55 -1.06 -1.85
CA VAL A 165 8.55 -0.75 -0.42
C VAL A 165 7.23 -1.20 0.18
N VAL A 166 7.27 -1.89 1.31
CA VAL A 166 6.06 -2.28 2.05
C VAL A 166 5.80 -1.27 3.16
N LEU A 167 4.58 -0.77 3.20
CA LEU A 167 4.07 0.07 4.29
C LEU A 167 3.07 -0.75 5.11
N LEU A 168 3.44 -1.03 6.36
CA LEU A 168 2.58 -1.72 7.32
C LEU A 168 1.77 -0.70 8.13
N THR A 169 0.46 -0.92 8.18
CA THR A 169 -0.45 -0.36 9.16
C THR A 169 -1.27 -1.50 9.77
N ASP A 170 -2.27 -1.21 10.55
CA ASP A 170 -3.22 -2.21 11.05
C ASP A 170 -4.63 -1.63 11.14
N ALA A 171 -5.61 -2.48 11.39
CA ALA A 171 -7.02 -2.07 11.46
C ALA A 171 -7.30 -0.99 12.52
N PHE A 172 -6.53 -0.96 13.62
CA PHE A 172 -6.68 0.04 14.67
C PHE A 172 -6.18 1.42 14.21
N ILE A 173 -4.96 1.47 13.68
CA ILE A 173 -4.36 2.72 13.16
C ILE A 173 -5.14 3.22 11.94
N ALA A 174 -5.47 2.32 11.01
CA ALA A 174 -6.11 2.69 9.75
C ALA A 174 -7.52 3.29 9.94
N ASN A 175 -8.31 2.72 10.86
CA ASN A 175 -9.68 3.17 11.16
C ASN A 175 -9.74 4.16 12.33
N GLY A 176 -8.69 4.21 13.16
CA GLY A 176 -8.56 5.19 14.23
C GLY A 176 -8.51 6.61 13.68
N SER A 177 -9.01 7.57 14.45
CA SER A 177 -8.94 8.97 14.11
C SER A 177 -8.11 9.75 15.12
N ALA A 178 -7.43 10.78 14.66
CA ALA A 178 -6.66 11.71 15.47
C ALA A 178 -6.80 13.14 14.94
N ALA A 179 -6.52 14.10 15.78
CA ALA A 179 -6.49 15.51 15.38
C ALA A 179 -5.30 15.75 14.42
N TRP A 180 -5.56 16.49 13.34
CA TRP A 180 -4.58 16.74 12.27
C TRP A 180 -4.61 18.19 11.80
#